data_0e9f54d21959f89f5d722cc3dc428e9a
#
_entry.id   0e9f54d21959f89f5d722cc3dc428e9a
#
_cell.length_a   1.000
_cell.length_b   1.000
_cell.length_c   1.000
_cell.angle_alpha   90.00
_cell.angle_beta   90.00
_cell.angle_gamma   90.00
#
_symmetry.space_group_name_H-M   'P 1'
#
loop_
_entity.id
_entity.type
_entity.pdbx_description
1 polymer ?
#
loop_
_entity_poly.entity_id
_entity_poly.type
_entity_poly.pdbx_seq_one_letter_code
_entity_poly.pdbx_strand_id
1 'polypeptide(L)'
;MSTVVANDEAPVLFEERAAANGTRIGIATLNAARTLNGFSLPMAHLLRERLEAWADDDGIALVVLQGAGEKAFCAGGDLHSLYRSMVDYRERGKTDIRDNAYAAEFFDVEYRVDYAIHTYPKPILCWGHGIVMGGGIG
;
A
#
# COMPACT_ATOMS: atom_id res chain seq x y z
N MET A 1 7.09 8.80 20.95
CA MET A 1 6.87 8.62 19.50
C MET A 1 8.20 8.80 18.80
N SER A 2 8.75 7.75 18.25
CA SER A 2 9.89 7.88 17.35
C SER A 2 9.40 8.55 16.06
N THR A 3 9.91 9.73 15.78
CA THR A 3 9.80 10.34 14.47
C THR A 3 10.63 9.47 13.54
N VAL A 4 9.98 8.61 12.77
CA VAL A 4 10.66 7.91 11.68
C VAL A 4 11.09 8.99 10.71
N VAL A 5 12.38 9.31 10.73
CA VAL A 5 12.99 10.15 9.68
C VAL A 5 12.94 9.29 8.43
N ALA A 6 11.93 9.52 7.61
CA ALA A 6 11.74 8.87 6.34
C ALA A 6 12.98 9.09 5.49
N ASN A 7 13.57 8.01 5.03
CA ASN A 7 14.42 8.06 3.85
C ASN A 7 13.43 8.34 2.70
N ASP A 8 13.45 9.55 2.18
CA ASP A 8 12.34 10.22 1.47
C ASP A 8 11.90 9.61 0.14
N GLU A 9 12.38 8.44 -0.26
CA GLU A 9 12.18 7.94 -1.62
C GLU A 9 11.28 6.70 -1.73
N ALA A 10 11.19 5.87 -0.71
CA ALA A 10 10.38 4.66 -0.79
C ALA A 10 8.90 4.95 -0.54
N PRO A 11 7.97 4.51 -1.43
CA PRO A 11 6.55 4.79 -1.27
C PRO A 11 5.89 4.02 -0.11
N VAL A 12 6.55 3.00 0.43
CA VAL A 12 6.18 2.32 1.67
C VAL A 12 7.42 2.14 2.53
N LEU A 13 7.33 2.49 3.80
CA LEU A 13 8.37 2.26 4.79
C LEU A 13 8.02 1.04 5.63
N PHE A 14 9.03 0.23 5.95
CA PHE A 14 8.86 -0.96 6.76
C PHE A 14 9.75 -0.91 7.99
N GLU A 15 9.18 -1.25 9.13
CA GLU A 15 9.87 -1.30 10.41
C GLU A 15 9.44 -2.56 11.17
N GLU A 16 10.34 -3.11 11.98
CA GLU A 16 10.00 -4.17 12.91
C GLU A 16 10.36 -3.72 14.32
N ARG A 17 9.43 -3.85 15.25
CA ARG A 17 9.62 -3.51 16.66
C ARG A 17 9.52 -4.73 17.55
N ALA A 18 10.43 -4.85 18.49
CA ALA A 18 10.39 -5.88 19.51
C ALA A 18 9.16 -5.70 20.41
N ALA A 19 8.47 -6.79 20.68
CA ALA A 19 7.40 -6.88 21.67
C ALA A 19 7.91 -7.54 22.96
N ALA A 20 7.17 -7.36 24.06
CA ALA A 20 7.61 -7.80 25.39
C ALA A 20 7.79 -9.31 25.54
N ASN A 21 7.15 -10.12 24.69
CA ASN A 21 7.19 -11.59 24.73
C ASN A 21 8.25 -12.22 23.81
N GLY A 22 9.21 -11.44 23.31
CA GLY A 22 10.24 -11.90 22.39
C GLY A 22 9.82 -11.98 20.91
N THR A 23 8.57 -11.66 20.58
CA THR A 23 8.13 -11.51 19.20
C THR A 23 8.39 -10.09 18.68
N ARG A 24 8.08 -9.84 17.42
CA ARG A 24 8.16 -8.53 16.76
C ARG A 24 6.82 -8.13 16.18
N ILE A 25 6.64 -6.85 16.03
CA ILE A 25 5.52 -6.23 15.32
C ILE A 25 6.04 -5.67 14.00
N GLY A 26 5.46 -6.08 12.88
CA GLY A 26 5.73 -5.50 11.57
C GLY A 26 4.91 -4.22 11.39
N ILE A 27 5.56 -3.13 10.98
CA ILE A 27 4.89 -1.85 10.73
C ILE A 27 5.15 -1.44 9.29
N ALA A 28 4.07 -1.29 8.51
CA ALA A 28 4.11 -0.76 7.16
C ALA A 28 3.48 0.63 7.15
N THR A 29 4.23 1.61 6.64
CA THR A 29 3.78 3.00 6.55
C THR A 29 3.68 3.40 5.09
N LEU A 30 2.48 3.73 4.62
CA LEU A 30 2.29 4.34 3.29
C LEU A 30 2.94 5.72 3.29
N ASN A 31 3.88 5.97 2.39
CA ASN A 31 4.78 7.12 2.45
C ASN A 31 4.71 8.00 1.20
N ALA A 32 3.53 8.49 0.89
CA ALA A 32 3.28 9.46 -0.18
C ALA A 32 2.33 10.57 0.29
N ALA A 33 2.66 11.20 1.42
CA ALA A 33 1.80 12.21 2.06
C ALA A 33 1.41 13.37 1.14
N ARG A 34 2.23 13.74 0.18
CA ARG A 34 1.93 14.80 -0.82
C ARG A 34 0.72 14.46 -1.68
N THR A 35 0.48 13.19 -1.94
CA THR A 35 -0.66 12.68 -2.70
C THR A 35 -1.69 12.00 -1.80
N LEU A 36 -1.73 12.36 -0.52
CA LEU A 36 -2.63 11.79 0.48
C LEU A 36 -2.52 10.26 0.58
N ASN A 37 -1.31 9.74 0.44
CA ASN A 37 -1.00 8.31 0.41
C ASN A 37 -1.84 7.55 -0.63
N GLY A 38 -2.03 8.16 -1.82
CA GLY A 38 -2.69 7.50 -2.93
C GLY A 38 -2.00 6.17 -3.26
N PHE A 39 -2.79 5.10 -3.31
CA PHE A 39 -2.27 3.74 -3.46
C PHE A 39 -1.80 3.51 -4.90
N SER A 40 -0.48 3.47 -5.07
CA SER A 40 0.19 3.34 -6.36
C SER A 40 0.60 1.89 -6.64
N LEU A 41 0.89 1.57 -7.89
CA LEU A 41 1.40 0.26 -8.27
C LEU A 41 2.72 -0.10 -7.56
N PRO A 42 3.72 0.80 -7.43
CA PRO A 42 4.90 0.53 -6.61
C PRO A 42 4.59 0.25 -5.14
N MET A 43 3.64 0.96 -4.51
CA MET A 43 3.19 0.66 -3.15
C MET A 43 2.61 -0.74 -3.06
N ALA A 44 1.76 -1.12 -4.01
CA ALA A 44 1.11 -2.42 -4.04
C ALA A 44 2.12 -3.57 -4.10
N HIS A 45 3.13 -3.45 -4.96
CA HIS A 45 4.19 -4.46 -5.06
C HIS A 45 5.00 -4.57 -3.77
N LEU A 46 5.45 -3.45 -3.21
CA LEU A 46 6.24 -3.45 -1.98
C LEU A 46 5.45 -4.00 -0.79
N LEU A 47 4.21 -3.57 -0.65
CA LEU A 47 3.36 -4.00 0.46
C LEU A 47 3.07 -5.51 0.37
N ARG A 48 2.74 -6.00 -0.81
CA ARG A 48 2.50 -7.42 -1.03
C ARG A 48 3.71 -8.27 -0.68
N GLU A 49 4.88 -7.94 -1.22
CA GLU A 49 6.12 -8.67 -0.96
C GLU A 49 6.43 -8.73 0.54
N ARG A 50 6.29 -7.61 1.24
CA ARG A 50 6.57 -7.56 2.68
C ARG A 50 5.54 -8.30 3.51
N LEU A 51 4.27 -8.19 3.18
CA LEU A 51 3.22 -8.93 3.87
C LEU A 51 3.38 -10.44 3.71
N GLU A 52 3.75 -10.91 2.52
CA GLU A 52 4.06 -12.33 2.27
C GLU A 52 5.24 -12.80 3.15
N ALA A 53 6.33 -12.03 3.20
CA ALA A 53 7.47 -12.34 4.04
C ALA A 53 7.14 -12.39 5.54
N TRP A 54 6.35 -11.44 6.02
CA TRP A 54 5.92 -11.39 7.43
C TRP A 54 4.88 -12.48 7.78
N ALA A 55 4.09 -12.92 6.80
CA ALA A 55 3.17 -14.03 6.99
C ALA A 55 3.91 -15.33 7.34
N ASP A 56 5.05 -15.55 6.69
CA ASP A 56 5.89 -16.75 6.86
C ASP A 56 6.88 -16.65 8.03
N ASP A 57 7.05 -15.48 8.63
CA ASP A 57 7.98 -15.26 9.75
C ASP A 57 7.28 -15.47 11.09
N ASP A 58 7.54 -16.61 11.73
CA ASP A 58 6.99 -16.96 13.05
C ASP A 58 7.35 -15.94 14.16
N GLY A 59 8.40 -15.15 13.96
CA GLY A 59 8.80 -14.08 14.88
C GLY A 59 7.91 -12.84 14.80
N ILE A 60 7.11 -12.67 13.75
CA ILE A 60 6.15 -11.56 13.59
C ILE A 60 4.80 -11.98 14.16
N ALA A 61 4.37 -11.30 15.23
CA ALA A 61 3.10 -11.60 15.90
C ALA A 61 1.89 -10.94 15.24
N LEU A 62 2.06 -9.71 14.77
CA LEU A 62 1.02 -8.93 14.10
C LEU A 62 1.64 -7.85 13.19
N VAL A 63 0.82 -7.29 12.33
CA VAL A 63 1.21 -6.20 11.42
C VAL A 63 0.38 -4.95 11.73
N VAL A 64 1.02 -3.78 11.66
CA VAL A 64 0.36 -2.48 11.71
C VAL A 64 0.47 -1.81 10.34
N LEU A 65 -0.64 -1.36 9.80
CA LEU A 65 -0.70 -0.51 8.62
C LEU A 65 -1.03 0.92 9.05
N GLN A 66 -0.22 1.87 8.62
CA GLN A 66 -0.43 3.29 8.90
C GLN A 66 -0.04 4.15 7.69
N GLY A 67 -0.38 5.43 7.72
CA GLY A 67 0.00 6.40 6.69
C GLY A 67 0.92 7.48 7.23
N ALA A 68 1.86 7.94 6.43
CA ALA A 68 2.69 9.10 6.72
C ALA A 68 1.88 10.40 6.60
N GLY A 69 2.30 11.44 7.33
CA GLY A 69 1.65 12.74 7.34
C GLY A 69 0.41 12.77 8.25
N GLU A 70 -0.25 13.93 8.28
CA GLU A 70 -1.36 14.18 9.21
C GLU A 70 -2.74 14.13 8.54
N LYS A 71 -2.80 14.21 7.21
CA LYS A 71 -4.05 14.44 6.48
C LYS A 71 -4.80 13.17 6.13
N ALA A 72 -4.10 12.11 5.80
CA ALA A 72 -4.72 10.89 5.29
C ALA A 72 -3.93 9.63 5.64
N PHE A 73 -4.66 8.57 5.96
CA PHE A 73 -4.12 7.21 5.90
C PHE A 73 -3.92 6.80 4.44
N CYS A 74 -5.00 6.84 3.64
CA CYS A 74 -4.97 6.56 2.20
C CYS A 74 -6.23 7.15 1.54
N ALA A 75 -6.06 7.99 0.54
CA ALA A 75 -7.17 8.60 -0.20
C ALA A 75 -7.71 7.74 -1.35
N GLY A 76 -7.29 6.48 -1.45
CA GLY A 76 -7.69 5.55 -2.50
C GLY A 76 -6.60 5.34 -3.55
N GLY A 77 -6.96 4.71 -4.68
CA GLY A 77 -6.01 4.40 -5.75
C GLY A 77 -5.38 5.63 -6.40
N ASP A 78 -4.21 5.45 -6.98
CA ASP A 78 -3.50 6.49 -7.73
C ASP A 78 -4.17 6.78 -9.07
N LEU A 79 -5.21 7.63 -9.02
CA LEU A 79 -5.98 8.03 -10.19
C LEU A 79 -5.16 8.86 -11.18
N HIS A 80 -4.12 9.54 -10.75
CA HIS A 80 -3.25 10.32 -11.64
C HIS A 80 -2.49 9.43 -12.61
N SER A 81 -1.88 8.36 -12.10
CA SER A 81 -1.17 7.40 -12.94
C SER A 81 -2.11 6.64 -13.87
N LEU A 82 -3.28 6.24 -13.38
CA LEU A 82 -4.32 5.63 -14.21
C LEU A 82 -4.77 6.57 -15.33
N TYR A 83 -5.07 7.82 -15.01
CA TYR A 83 -5.47 8.82 -16.00
C TYR A 83 -4.39 9.02 -17.08
N ARG A 84 -3.14 9.20 -16.68
CA ARG A 84 -2.02 9.33 -17.62
C ARG A 84 -1.90 8.11 -18.52
N SER A 85 -2.03 6.92 -17.99
CA SER A 85 -1.97 5.69 -18.78
C SER A 85 -3.10 5.64 -19.83
N MET A 86 -4.27 6.13 -19.49
CA MET A 86 -5.42 6.20 -20.43
C MET A 86 -5.20 7.24 -21.52
N VAL A 87 -4.63 8.41 -21.19
CA VAL A 87 -4.28 9.45 -22.17
C VAL A 87 -3.24 8.91 -23.15
N ASP A 88 -2.13 8.38 -22.64
CA ASP A 88 -1.05 7.82 -23.47
C ASP A 88 -1.57 6.70 -24.38
N TYR A 89 -2.45 5.86 -23.86
CA TYR A 89 -3.08 4.79 -24.62
C TYR A 89 -3.90 5.30 -25.78
N ARG A 90 -4.72 6.35 -25.58
CA ARG A 90 -5.52 7.00 -26.62
C ARG A 90 -4.66 7.73 -27.65
N GLU A 91 -3.59 8.40 -27.20
CA GLU A 91 -2.65 9.09 -28.09
C GLU A 91 -1.94 8.14 -29.05
N ARG A 92 -1.78 6.87 -28.66
CA ARG A 92 -1.27 5.79 -29.51
C ARG A 92 -2.32 5.24 -30.50
N GLY A 93 -3.51 5.84 -30.56
CA GLY A 93 -4.60 5.44 -31.47
C GLY A 93 -5.32 4.16 -31.06
N LYS A 94 -5.16 3.71 -29.83
CA LYS A 94 -5.84 2.52 -29.29
C LYS A 94 -7.18 2.91 -28.67
N THR A 95 -8.20 2.08 -28.83
CA THR A 95 -9.57 2.36 -28.39
C THR A 95 -10.16 1.34 -27.44
N ASP A 96 -9.64 0.12 -27.42
CA ASP A 96 -10.12 -0.92 -26.51
C ASP A 96 -9.43 -0.78 -25.14
N ILE A 97 -10.18 -0.31 -24.14
CA ILE A 97 -9.69 -0.09 -22.78
C ILE A 97 -9.15 -1.35 -22.11
N ARG A 98 -9.55 -2.53 -22.57
CA ARG A 98 -9.07 -3.81 -22.04
C ARG A 98 -7.61 -4.08 -22.39
N ASP A 99 -7.09 -3.42 -23.41
CA ASP A 99 -5.70 -3.53 -23.83
C ASP A 99 -4.76 -2.55 -23.10
N ASN A 100 -5.25 -1.75 -22.16
CA ASN A 100 -4.41 -0.90 -21.33
C ASN A 100 -3.71 -1.75 -20.26
N ALA A 101 -2.48 -2.18 -20.59
CA ALA A 101 -1.69 -3.07 -19.76
C ALA A 101 -1.42 -2.50 -18.37
N TYR A 102 -1.15 -1.20 -18.24
CA TYR A 102 -0.92 -0.56 -16.95
C TYR A 102 -2.16 -0.62 -16.06
N ALA A 103 -3.33 -0.28 -16.60
CA ALA A 103 -4.56 -0.31 -15.82
C ALA A 103 -4.93 -1.74 -15.40
N ALA A 104 -4.75 -2.72 -16.29
CA ALA A 104 -4.99 -4.12 -15.98
C ALA A 104 -4.06 -4.62 -14.86
N GLU A 105 -2.77 -4.32 -14.93
CA GLU A 105 -1.80 -4.68 -13.90
C GLU A 105 -2.12 -3.98 -12.57
N PHE A 106 -2.42 -2.68 -12.61
CA PHE A 106 -2.76 -1.91 -11.41
C PHE A 106 -3.90 -2.55 -10.62
N PHE A 107 -5.01 -2.84 -11.27
CA PHE A 107 -6.15 -3.46 -10.59
C PHE A 107 -5.89 -4.91 -10.18
N ASP A 108 -5.18 -5.70 -10.98
CA ASP A 108 -4.84 -7.08 -10.59
C ASP A 108 -3.97 -7.08 -9.32
N VAL A 109 -2.96 -6.24 -9.26
CA VAL A 109 -2.04 -6.18 -8.11
C VAL A 109 -2.74 -5.59 -6.89
N GLU A 110 -3.54 -4.52 -7.05
CA GLU A 110 -4.33 -3.92 -5.96
C GLU A 110 -5.25 -4.96 -5.32
N TYR A 111 -6.07 -5.64 -6.11
CA TYR A 111 -6.99 -6.65 -5.59
C TYR A 111 -6.29 -7.85 -4.97
N ARG A 112 -5.11 -8.21 -5.44
CA ARG A 112 -4.29 -9.26 -4.78
C ARG A 112 -3.79 -8.81 -3.42
N VAL A 113 -3.44 -7.54 -3.25
CA VAL A 113 -3.08 -6.97 -1.94
C VAL A 113 -4.29 -6.97 -1.00
N ASP A 114 -5.44 -6.51 -1.48
CA ASP A 114 -6.69 -6.51 -0.70
C ASP A 114 -7.05 -7.92 -0.23
N TYR A 115 -6.97 -8.88 -1.13
CA TYR A 115 -7.23 -10.28 -0.79
C TYR A 115 -6.22 -10.84 0.21
N ALA A 116 -4.94 -10.51 0.06
CA ALA A 116 -3.90 -10.93 0.99
C ALA A 116 -4.12 -10.34 2.39
N ILE A 117 -4.57 -9.09 2.49
CA ILE A 117 -4.94 -8.46 3.76
C ILE A 117 -6.16 -9.15 4.38
N HIS A 118 -7.20 -9.40 3.57
CA HIS A 118 -8.44 -10.04 4.03
C HIS A 118 -8.21 -11.47 4.55
N THR A 119 -7.32 -12.22 3.93
CA THR A 119 -7.02 -13.62 4.29
C THR A 119 -5.74 -13.78 5.10
N TYR A 120 -5.22 -12.68 5.65
CA TYR A 120 -3.91 -12.69 6.32
C TYR A 120 -3.91 -13.61 7.55
N PRO A 121 -2.89 -14.47 7.72
CA PRO A 121 -2.87 -15.46 8.80
C PRO A 121 -2.59 -14.89 10.19
N LYS A 122 -2.28 -13.61 10.28
CA LYS A 122 -1.97 -12.88 11.52
C LYS A 122 -2.86 -11.64 11.65
N PRO A 123 -3.05 -11.09 12.85
CA PRO A 123 -3.79 -9.83 12.99
C PRO A 123 -3.12 -8.70 12.23
N ILE A 124 -3.91 -7.93 11.50
CA ILE A 124 -3.51 -6.65 10.93
C ILE A 124 -4.30 -5.55 11.62
N LEU A 125 -3.58 -4.63 12.25
CA LEU A 125 -4.15 -3.41 12.84
C LEU A 125 -3.98 -2.27 11.84
N CYS A 126 -5.08 -1.76 11.31
CA CYS A 126 -5.06 -0.54 10.50
C CYS A 126 -5.23 0.69 11.38
N TRP A 127 -4.22 1.56 11.40
CA TRP A 127 -4.31 2.86 12.04
C TRP A 127 -4.74 3.91 11.01
N GLY A 128 -6.04 3.96 10.73
CA GLY A 128 -6.65 4.84 9.75
C GLY A 128 -6.92 6.21 10.32
N HIS A 129 -6.01 7.15 10.15
CA HIS A 129 -6.20 8.55 10.55
C HIS A 129 -6.62 9.42 9.36
N GLY A 130 -7.33 10.51 9.63
CA GLY A 130 -7.72 11.48 8.62
C GLY A 130 -8.57 10.86 7.50
N ILE A 131 -8.20 11.09 6.26
CA ILE A 131 -8.92 10.58 5.09
C ILE A 131 -8.64 9.09 4.89
N VAL A 132 -9.70 8.29 4.86
CA VAL A 132 -9.69 6.88 4.45
C VAL A 132 -10.78 6.70 3.42
N MET A 133 -10.43 6.46 2.15
CA MET A 133 -11.38 6.54 1.06
C MET A 133 -11.03 5.62 -0.11
N GLY A 134 -12.04 5.22 -0.89
CA GLY A 134 -11.85 4.42 -2.10
C GLY A 134 -11.14 3.10 -1.84
N GLY A 135 -10.14 2.76 -2.66
CA GLY A 135 -9.30 1.58 -2.47
C GLY A 135 -8.51 1.56 -1.16
N GLY A 136 -8.43 2.68 -0.43
CA GLY A 136 -7.85 2.74 0.90
C GLY A 136 -8.71 2.12 2.01
N ILE A 137 -9.97 1.77 1.71
CA ILE A 137 -10.87 1.09 2.66
C ILE A 137 -10.70 -0.43 2.57
N GLY A 138 -10.41 -0.95 1.39
CA GLY A 138 -10.24 -2.38 1.14
C GLY A 138 -8.95 -2.92 1.70
#